data_b548a36b8415b15b4a32e98c8350faf3
#
_entry.id   b548a36b8415b15b4a32e98c8350faf3
#
_cell.length_a   1.000
_cell.length_b   1.000
_cell.length_c   1.000
_cell.angle_alpha   90.00
_cell.angle_beta   90.00
_cell.angle_gamma   90.00
#
_symmetry.space_group_name_H-M   'P 1'
#
loop_
_entity.id
_entity.type
_entity.pdbx_description
1 polymer ?
#
loop_
_entity_poly.entity_id
_entity_poly.type
_entity_poly.pdbx_seq_one_letter_code
_entity_poly.pdbx_strand_id
1 'polypeptide(L)'
;YGMAGTKGKKYSALQVGFGFTYCLPVIVALLRAKADDLLVFENPEAHLHPAAQVELGKLMALAAGKGVQIIIESHSDHILNSLRLARKEKVISQEDLNVIFVQRDFGADDDMEVTYIDEIQITDEGKLSKRPKNFFDSWDDVLTRLID
;
A
#
# COMPACT_ATOMS: atom_id res chain seq x y z
N TYR A 1 -0.80 10.30 24.54
CA TYR A 1 0.58 10.27 24.06
C TYR A 1 1.13 11.69 24.21
N GLY A 2 2.02 11.89 25.21
CA GLY A 2 2.74 13.15 25.34
C GLY A 2 3.91 13.17 24.39
N MET A 3 3.94 14.10 23.44
CA MET A 3 5.18 14.46 22.76
C MET A 3 6.18 14.97 23.81
N ALA A 4 7.43 14.53 23.71
CA ALA A 4 8.51 15.00 24.59
C ALA A 4 8.55 16.55 24.58
N GLY A 5 8.20 17.19 25.68
CA GLY A 5 8.21 18.64 25.84
C GLY A 5 6.88 19.27 26.27
N THR A 6 5.74 18.60 26.16
CA THR A 6 4.43 19.13 26.61
C THR A 6 3.82 18.26 27.70
N LYS A 7 4.28 18.48 28.95
CA LYS A 7 3.69 17.82 30.13
C LYS A 7 2.17 18.06 30.14
N GLY A 8 1.40 17.01 29.89
CA GLY A 8 -0.02 16.90 30.28
C GLY A 8 -1.07 17.48 29.35
N LYS A 9 -0.76 18.02 28.17
CA LYS A 9 -1.79 18.46 27.23
C LYS A 9 -2.39 17.26 26.48
N LYS A 10 -3.67 17.00 26.66
CA LYS A 10 -4.43 16.02 25.89
C LYS A 10 -4.91 16.70 24.60
N TYR A 11 -4.64 16.09 23.46
CA TYR A 11 -5.15 16.53 22.18
C TYR A 11 -6.22 15.55 21.71
N SER A 12 -7.31 16.05 21.15
CA SER A 12 -8.26 15.20 20.43
C SER A 12 -7.67 14.76 19.09
N ALA A 13 -8.20 13.69 18.50
CA ALA A 13 -7.78 13.23 17.18
C ALA A 13 -7.88 14.32 16.10
N LEU A 14 -8.83 15.25 16.22
CA LEU A 14 -9.03 16.38 15.33
C LEU A 14 -7.97 17.49 15.49
N GLN A 15 -7.19 17.46 16.56
CA GLN A 15 -6.12 18.44 16.85
C GLN A 15 -4.73 17.91 16.51
N VAL A 16 -4.61 16.65 16.11
CA VAL A 16 -3.40 16.03 15.57
C VAL A 16 -3.55 15.92 14.06
N GLY A 17 -2.47 16.05 13.30
CA GLY A 17 -2.50 16.13 11.84
C GLY A 17 -3.36 15.06 11.15
N PHE A 18 -3.87 15.37 9.96
CA PHE A 18 -4.79 14.52 9.19
C PHE A 18 -4.31 13.07 9.04
N GLY A 19 -3.01 12.84 8.81
CA GLY A 19 -2.44 11.50 8.70
C GLY A 19 -2.73 10.61 9.89
N PHE A 20 -2.71 11.15 11.12
CA PHE A 20 -3.05 10.38 12.32
C PHE A 20 -4.54 10.02 12.36
N THR A 21 -5.41 10.96 12.02
CA THR A 21 -6.87 10.75 12.02
C THR A 21 -7.28 9.70 10.99
N TYR A 22 -6.68 9.71 9.79
CA TYR A 22 -6.96 8.74 8.74
C TYR A 22 -6.37 7.36 9.02
N CYS A 23 -5.14 7.31 9.52
CA CYS A 23 -4.42 6.06 9.75
C CYS A 23 -4.94 5.29 10.99
N LEU A 24 -5.43 5.99 12.02
CA LEU A 24 -5.84 5.35 13.26
C LEU A 24 -6.93 4.29 13.09
N PRO A 25 -8.02 4.50 12.35
CA PRO A 25 -9.03 3.47 12.09
C PRO A 25 -8.45 2.24 11.39
N VAL A 26 -7.56 2.43 10.41
CA VAL A 26 -6.89 1.35 9.68
C VAL A 26 -6.03 0.52 10.63
N ILE A 27 -5.21 1.17 11.46
CA ILE A 27 -4.38 0.49 12.46
C ILE A 27 -5.23 -0.29 13.46
N VAL A 28 -6.32 0.31 13.95
CA VAL A 28 -7.23 -0.35 14.91
C VAL A 28 -7.90 -1.56 14.25
N ALA A 29 -8.34 -1.46 13.00
CA ALA A 29 -8.92 -2.58 12.27
C ALA A 29 -7.90 -3.73 12.13
N LEU A 30 -6.68 -3.45 11.68
CA LEU A 30 -5.61 -4.43 11.53
C LEU A 30 -5.21 -5.12 12.85
N LEU A 31 -5.15 -4.34 13.95
CA LEU A 31 -4.77 -4.90 15.26
C LEU A 31 -5.89 -5.72 15.92
N ARG A 32 -7.15 -5.51 15.53
CA ARG A 32 -8.30 -6.24 16.08
C ARG A 32 -8.73 -7.43 15.25
N ALA A 33 -8.33 -7.46 13.98
CA ALA A 33 -8.69 -8.53 13.06
C ALA A 33 -8.16 -9.89 13.54
N LYS A 34 -8.93 -10.92 13.26
CA LYS A 34 -8.63 -12.32 13.53
C LYS A 34 -8.47 -13.05 12.21
N ALA A 35 -7.94 -14.28 12.26
CA ALA A 35 -7.94 -15.15 11.10
C ALA A 35 -9.36 -15.29 10.53
N ASP A 36 -9.46 -15.33 9.21
CA ASP A 36 -10.70 -15.40 8.43
C ASP A 36 -11.51 -14.08 8.37
N ASP A 37 -11.10 -13.01 9.08
CA ASP A 37 -11.71 -11.70 8.88
C ASP A 37 -11.30 -11.13 7.51
N LEU A 38 -12.23 -10.40 6.86
CA LEU A 38 -11.97 -9.64 5.64
C LEU A 38 -11.90 -8.13 5.95
N LEU A 39 -10.81 -7.51 5.59
CA LEU A 39 -10.63 -6.06 5.64
C LEU A 39 -10.50 -5.51 4.21
N VAL A 40 -11.18 -4.41 3.94
CA VAL A 40 -11.10 -3.71 2.65
C VAL A 40 -10.69 -2.26 2.92
N PHE A 41 -9.63 -1.81 2.29
CA PHE A 41 -9.09 -0.46 2.43
C PHE A 41 -8.96 0.21 1.07
N GLU A 42 -9.41 1.45 1.00
CA GLU A 42 -9.21 2.34 -0.14
C GLU A 42 -8.28 3.47 0.29
N ASN A 43 -7.15 3.63 -0.41
CA ASN A 43 -6.11 4.64 -0.15
C ASN A 43 -5.71 4.76 1.35
N PRO A 44 -5.38 3.65 2.04
CA PRO A 44 -5.10 3.69 3.48
C PRO A 44 -3.85 4.49 3.84
N GLU A 45 -2.99 4.75 2.88
CA GLU A 45 -1.79 5.57 2.99
C GLU A 45 -2.03 7.07 2.87
N ALA A 46 -3.25 7.50 2.55
CA ALA A 46 -3.57 8.91 2.33
C ALA A 46 -3.09 9.79 3.50
N HIS A 47 -2.44 10.90 3.18
CA HIS A 47 -1.88 11.87 4.13
C HIS A 47 -0.76 11.34 5.04
N LEU A 48 -0.22 10.14 4.79
CA LEU A 48 0.92 9.62 5.53
C LEU A 48 2.25 10.03 4.88
N HIS A 49 3.22 10.33 5.73
CA HIS A 49 4.61 10.45 5.28
C HIS A 49 5.13 9.10 4.73
N PRO A 50 5.97 9.07 3.69
CA PRO A 50 6.51 7.84 3.10
C PRO A 50 6.98 6.79 4.09
N ALA A 51 7.72 7.18 5.13
CA ALA A 51 8.18 6.25 6.16
C ALA A 51 7.01 5.60 6.93
N ALA A 52 5.91 6.32 7.15
CA ALA A 52 4.73 5.76 7.82
C ALA A 52 3.94 4.83 6.88
N GLN A 53 3.95 5.09 5.57
CA GLN A 53 3.36 4.19 4.57
C GLN A 53 4.08 2.83 4.56
N VAL A 54 5.42 2.82 4.66
CA VAL A 54 6.22 1.60 4.79
C VAL A 54 5.81 0.81 6.04
N GLU A 55 5.70 1.45 7.19
CA GLU A 55 5.30 0.77 8.44
C GLU A 55 3.85 0.26 8.39
N LEU A 56 2.95 1.00 7.72
CA LEU A 56 1.58 0.55 7.50
C LEU A 56 1.55 -0.72 6.63
N GLY A 57 2.29 -0.75 5.52
CA GLY A 57 2.39 -1.93 4.67
C GLY A 57 2.97 -3.16 5.40
N LYS A 58 3.97 -2.96 6.28
CA LYS A 58 4.48 -4.04 7.14
C LYS A 58 3.41 -4.56 8.10
N LEU A 59 2.62 -3.67 8.70
CA LEU A 59 1.52 -4.06 9.60
C LEU A 59 0.46 -4.87 8.86
N MET A 60 0.12 -4.48 7.63
CA MET A 60 -0.80 -5.23 6.76
C MET A 60 -0.25 -6.62 6.43
N ALA A 61 1.03 -6.72 6.06
CA ALA A 61 1.68 -8.00 5.81
C ALA A 61 1.66 -8.93 7.04
N LEU A 62 1.91 -8.38 8.23
CA LEU A 62 1.84 -9.13 9.49
C LEU A 62 0.43 -9.63 9.80
N ALA A 63 -0.60 -8.85 9.52
CA ALA A 63 -1.99 -9.25 9.70
C ALA A 63 -2.38 -10.34 8.68
N ALA A 64 -2.01 -10.17 7.41
CA ALA A 64 -2.24 -11.18 6.38
C ALA A 64 -1.53 -12.51 6.70
N GLY A 65 -0.28 -12.46 7.15
CA GLY A 65 0.47 -13.65 7.59
C GLY A 65 -0.14 -14.37 8.81
N LYS A 66 -1.11 -13.74 9.49
CA LYS A 66 -1.92 -14.36 10.56
C LYS A 66 -3.30 -14.84 10.08
N GLY A 67 -3.54 -14.87 8.79
CA GLY A 67 -4.77 -15.37 8.19
C GLY A 67 -5.88 -14.32 8.03
N VAL A 68 -5.58 -13.03 8.15
CA VAL A 68 -6.53 -11.96 7.82
C VAL A 68 -6.54 -11.77 6.31
N GLN A 69 -7.70 -11.80 5.68
CA GLN A 69 -7.83 -11.44 4.27
C GLN A 69 -7.89 -9.92 4.13
N ILE A 70 -7.02 -9.34 3.30
CA ILE A 70 -6.94 -7.89 3.12
C ILE A 70 -7.00 -7.55 1.63
N ILE A 71 -7.94 -6.68 1.26
CA ILE A 71 -8.02 -6.09 -0.08
C ILE A 71 -7.63 -4.61 0.08
N ILE A 72 -6.63 -4.18 -0.70
CA ILE A 72 -6.12 -2.81 -0.65
C ILE A 72 -6.17 -2.21 -2.04
N GLU A 73 -6.82 -1.07 -2.19
CA GLU A 73 -6.60 -0.17 -3.31
C GLU A 73 -5.60 0.88 -2.87
N SER A 74 -4.53 1.08 -3.64
CA SER A 74 -3.43 1.98 -3.26
C SER A 74 -2.67 2.50 -4.48
N HIS A 75 -2.23 3.75 -4.40
CA HIS A 75 -1.36 4.39 -5.37
C HIS A 75 0.08 4.56 -4.85
N SER A 76 0.44 3.86 -3.76
CA SER A 76 1.73 4.00 -3.10
C SER A 76 2.72 2.89 -3.48
N ASP A 77 3.82 3.27 -4.08
CA ASP A 77 4.99 2.40 -4.27
C ASP A 77 5.62 1.99 -2.92
N HIS A 78 5.48 2.80 -1.88
CA HIS A 78 5.96 2.48 -0.52
C HIS A 78 5.18 1.32 0.10
N ILE A 79 3.84 1.27 -0.07
CA ILE A 79 3.02 0.12 0.34
C ILE A 79 3.45 -1.11 -0.45
N LEU A 80 3.51 -1.02 -1.78
CA LEU A 80 3.93 -2.13 -2.63
C LEU A 80 5.32 -2.66 -2.23
N ASN A 81 6.30 -1.76 -2.06
CA ASN A 81 7.66 -2.16 -1.69
C ASN A 81 7.74 -2.79 -0.29
N SER A 82 6.87 -2.40 0.64
CA SER A 82 6.75 -3.05 1.96
C SER A 82 6.25 -4.50 1.83
N LEU A 83 5.25 -4.73 0.98
CA LEU A 83 4.72 -6.07 0.72
C LEU A 83 5.75 -6.94 -0.01
N ARG A 84 6.50 -6.38 -0.96
CA ARG A 84 7.63 -7.05 -1.62
C ARG A 84 8.71 -7.48 -0.63
N LEU A 85 9.03 -6.60 0.33
CA LEU A 85 9.98 -6.91 1.40
C LEU A 85 9.44 -8.00 2.32
N ALA A 86 8.18 -7.91 2.75
CA ALA A 86 7.52 -8.92 3.57
C ALA A 86 7.51 -10.32 2.89
N ARG A 87 7.34 -10.35 1.56
CA ARG A 87 7.47 -11.58 0.78
C ARG A 87 8.88 -12.14 0.83
N LYS A 88 9.90 -11.30 0.60
CA LYS A 88 11.32 -11.68 0.68
C LYS A 88 11.71 -12.19 2.08
N GLU A 89 11.15 -11.58 3.12
CA GLU A 89 11.36 -11.95 4.53
C GLU A 89 10.49 -13.13 4.98
N LYS A 90 9.68 -13.70 4.07
CA LYS A 90 8.79 -14.84 4.32
C LYS A 90 7.74 -14.58 5.41
N VAL A 91 7.33 -13.32 5.58
CA VAL A 91 6.21 -12.93 6.45
C VAL A 91 4.88 -13.35 5.84
N ILE A 92 4.76 -13.28 4.51
CA ILE A 92 3.61 -13.75 3.72
C ILE A 92 4.09 -14.70 2.62
N SER A 93 3.25 -15.68 2.24
CA SER A 93 3.55 -16.63 1.18
C SER A 93 3.26 -16.02 -0.21
N GLN A 94 3.72 -16.67 -1.28
CA GLN A 94 3.42 -16.25 -2.64
C GLN A 94 1.93 -16.42 -2.98
N GLU A 95 1.32 -17.44 -2.43
CA GLU A 95 -0.09 -17.78 -2.65
C GLU A 95 -1.02 -16.77 -1.94
N ASP A 96 -0.51 -16.13 -0.88
CA ASP A 96 -1.28 -15.18 -0.06
C ASP A 96 -1.12 -13.72 -0.52
N LEU A 97 -0.32 -13.45 -1.55
CA LEU A 97 -0.07 -12.09 -2.04
C LEU A 97 -0.25 -11.99 -3.55
N ASN A 98 -1.30 -11.30 -3.97
CA ASN A 98 -1.57 -11.00 -5.36
C ASN A 98 -1.62 -9.48 -5.60
N VAL A 99 -1.02 -9.02 -6.67
CA VAL A 99 -1.06 -7.62 -7.10
C VAL A 99 -1.81 -7.53 -8.41
N ILE A 100 -2.88 -6.75 -8.42
CA ILE A 100 -3.72 -6.51 -9.59
C ILE A 100 -3.53 -5.05 -10.01
N PHE A 101 -2.99 -4.83 -11.20
CA PHE A 101 -2.89 -3.51 -11.79
C PHE A 101 -4.03 -3.28 -12.78
N VAL A 102 -4.82 -2.25 -12.53
CA VAL A 102 -5.95 -1.86 -13.38
C VAL A 102 -5.62 -0.54 -14.05
N GLN A 103 -5.63 -0.53 -15.37
CA GLN A 103 -5.45 0.69 -16.15
C GLN A 103 -6.56 0.86 -17.17
N ARG A 104 -6.88 2.10 -17.50
CA ARG A 104 -7.78 2.47 -18.57
C ARG A 104 -6.98 3.09 -19.70
N ASP A 105 -7.35 2.74 -20.92
CA ASP A 105 -6.77 3.32 -22.12
C ASP A 105 -7.90 3.57 -23.12
N PHE A 106 -7.71 4.54 -24.01
CA PHE A 106 -8.61 4.73 -25.12
C PHE A 106 -8.21 3.76 -26.22
N GLY A 107 -9.18 2.98 -26.73
CA GLY A 107 -8.97 2.08 -27.86
C GLY A 107 -8.57 2.85 -29.12
N ALA A 108 -8.20 2.11 -30.17
CA ALA A 108 -7.78 2.68 -31.46
C ALA A 108 -8.86 3.57 -32.13
N ASP A 109 -10.13 3.37 -31.77
CA ASP A 109 -11.23 4.29 -32.04
C ASP A 109 -11.44 5.13 -30.77
N ASP A 110 -11.19 6.44 -30.83
CA ASP A 110 -11.21 7.41 -29.71
C ASP A 110 -12.49 7.40 -28.84
N ASP A 111 -13.51 6.66 -29.20
CA ASP A 111 -14.80 6.58 -28.51
C ASP A 111 -14.94 5.35 -27.58
N MET A 112 -13.97 4.42 -27.53
CA MET A 112 -14.06 3.23 -26.68
C MET A 112 -12.99 3.22 -25.59
N GLU A 113 -13.43 3.41 -24.35
CA GLU A 113 -12.62 3.21 -23.17
C GLU A 113 -12.45 1.69 -22.88
N VAL A 114 -11.20 1.22 -22.83
CA VAL A 114 -10.89 -0.18 -22.54
C VAL A 114 -10.17 -0.28 -21.20
N THR A 115 -10.66 -1.15 -20.35
CA THR A 115 -10.01 -1.45 -19.07
C THR A 115 -9.12 -2.68 -19.23
N TYR A 116 -7.85 -2.55 -18.90
CA TYR A 116 -6.86 -3.64 -18.86
C TYR A 116 -6.61 -4.04 -17.42
N ILE A 117 -6.48 -5.34 -17.19
CA ILE A 117 -6.18 -5.91 -15.88
C ILE A 117 -4.92 -6.77 -16.01
N ASP A 118 -3.88 -6.40 -15.26
CA ASP A 118 -2.64 -7.13 -15.19
C ASP A 118 -2.46 -7.74 -13.80
N GLU A 119 -2.38 -9.06 -13.74
CA GLU A 119 -2.00 -9.77 -12.54
C GLU A 119 -0.46 -9.85 -12.46
N ILE A 120 0.10 -9.37 -11.35
CA ILE A 120 1.54 -9.28 -11.11
C ILE A 120 1.88 -10.09 -9.88
N GLN A 121 2.73 -11.09 -10.04
CA GLN A 121 3.21 -11.91 -8.93
C GLN A 121 4.50 -11.32 -8.34
N ILE A 122 4.70 -11.54 -7.05
CA ILE A 122 5.92 -11.17 -6.34
C ILE A 122 6.70 -12.44 -6.02
N THR A 123 7.92 -12.55 -6.55
CA THR A 123 8.79 -13.72 -6.33
C THR A 123 9.34 -13.78 -4.91
N ASP A 124 9.98 -14.90 -4.55
CA ASP A 124 10.63 -15.10 -3.24
C ASP A 124 11.73 -14.07 -2.96
N GLU A 125 12.34 -13.50 -3.99
CA GLU A 125 13.32 -12.43 -3.86
C GLU A 125 12.69 -11.04 -3.79
N GLY A 126 11.36 -10.95 -3.78
CA GLY A 126 10.62 -9.67 -3.76
C GLY A 126 10.59 -8.96 -5.12
N LYS A 127 10.89 -9.66 -6.23
CA LYS A 127 10.83 -9.10 -7.58
C LYS A 127 9.42 -9.23 -8.15
N LEU A 128 9.03 -8.26 -8.97
CA LEU A 128 7.79 -8.34 -9.73
C LEU A 128 7.96 -9.23 -10.95
N SER A 129 6.99 -10.10 -11.24
CA SER A 129 7.00 -11.00 -12.40
C SER A 129 6.93 -10.24 -13.73
N LYS A 130 6.28 -9.09 -13.74
CA LYS A 130 6.21 -8.16 -14.88
C LYS A 130 6.03 -6.73 -14.38
N ARG A 131 6.36 -5.75 -15.24
CA ARG A 131 6.09 -4.33 -15.02
C ARG A 131 5.28 -3.82 -16.21
N PRO A 132 3.95 -3.70 -16.08
CA PRO A 132 3.13 -3.06 -17.11
C PRO A 132 3.54 -1.60 -17.30
N LYS A 133 3.31 -1.07 -18.51
CA LYS A 133 3.50 0.35 -18.78
C LYS A 133 2.64 1.19 -17.80
N ASN A 134 3.16 2.30 -17.32
CA ASN A 134 2.55 3.19 -16.31
C ASN A 134 2.45 2.59 -14.89
N PHE A 135 3.06 1.43 -14.63
CA PHE A 135 3.10 0.83 -13.30
C PHE A 135 4.25 1.42 -12.49
N PHE A 136 4.01 2.52 -11.78
CA PHE A 136 5.01 3.27 -11.00
C PHE A 136 6.25 3.74 -11.78
N ASP A 137 6.14 3.89 -13.10
CA ASP A 137 7.28 4.22 -13.99
C ASP A 137 7.58 5.73 -14.03
N SER A 138 6.66 6.58 -13.55
CA SER A 138 6.77 8.03 -13.65
C SER A 138 8.04 8.60 -13.00
N TRP A 139 8.55 7.97 -11.95
CA TRP A 139 9.79 8.37 -11.29
C TRP A 139 11.02 8.02 -12.13
N ASP A 140 11.07 6.84 -12.69
CA ASP A 140 12.18 6.37 -13.52
C ASP A 140 12.31 7.25 -14.79
N ASP A 141 11.18 7.62 -15.40
CA ASP A 141 11.13 8.53 -16.55
C ASP A 141 11.61 9.96 -16.21
N VAL A 142 11.18 10.49 -15.07
CA VAL A 142 11.59 11.82 -14.62
C VAL A 142 13.07 11.83 -14.25
N LEU A 143 13.57 10.82 -13.54
CA LEU A 143 14.98 10.72 -13.17
C LEU A 143 15.88 10.58 -14.40
N THR A 144 15.47 9.80 -15.39
CA THR A 144 16.21 9.67 -16.66
C THR A 144 16.36 11.03 -17.35
N ARG A 145 15.28 11.81 -17.44
CA ARG A 145 15.31 13.17 -18.04
C ARG A 145 16.08 14.22 -17.23
N LEU A 146 16.30 13.97 -15.93
CA LEU A 146 17.10 14.88 -15.09
C LEU A 146 18.61 14.61 -15.18
N ILE A 147 19.01 13.45 -15.69
CA ILE A 147 20.43 13.04 -15.81
C ILE A 147 20.97 13.33 -17.22
N ASP A 148 20.09 13.41 -18.22
CA ASP A 148 20.42 13.83 -19.61
C ASP A 148 20.56 15.38 -19.70
#